data_e312499784c526f5a8dcb7c33fbd5683
#
_entry.id   e312499784c526f5a8dcb7c33fbd5683
#
_cell.length_a   1.000
_cell.length_b   1.000
_cell.length_c   1.000
_cell.angle_alpha   90.00
_cell.angle_beta   90.00
_cell.angle_gamma   90.00
#
_symmetry.space_group_name_H-M   'P 1'
#
loop_
_entity.id
_entity.type
_entity.pdbx_description
1 polymer ?
#
loop_
_entity_poly.entity_id
_entity_poly.type
_entity_poly.pdbx_seq_one_letter_code
_entity_poly.pdbx_strand_id
1 'polypeptide(L)'
;MPSIPQVALSGAVAGALNTDGRLEIFGVGTDEALWHIWQTAPHAGPWSAWSSLGGGLTSEPAVAVNSDGRLEVFARGTDGALLHIWQTAPHAGPWSAWSSLGGAITSDPTVAVNTDGRLEVFARGTDNALWHIWQTAPHAGPWSAWSSLAGSITSTPAVAVNTDGRLEIFARGTDHALWHIWQTAPHAGPWSAWSSLGGGITSDPTVAVNKDGRLEVFARGTDDALWHIWQTVPHAAPWSVWASVGGGVTSDAEAPVNSDGRIEVFARGTDNALWHIWQTAPGAGPWSAWSSLAGTLLSPVVYLGLNEQHQQQTEWCWLATTVSITLYYNPSATWTQCTLANTMLNQTTCCTNGTSSACNQPGYPDQALTTTGHLASTAMGKPSFQTIINQIEAAHPVSINIQWDGGGGHNPATDGYDDSDIANPTIDIQDPWYGPSTQDFNSFPSTYNGGATWYESYFTI
;
A
#
# COMPACT_ATOMS: atom_id res chain seq x y z
N MET A 1 -0.09 30.72 -24.00
CA MET A 1 -1.01 29.57 -23.89
C MET A 1 -1.70 29.70 -22.54
N PRO A 2 -3.00 29.54 -22.43
CA PRO A 2 -3.62 29.49 -21.11
C PRO A 2 -2.99 28.30 -20.34
N SER A 3 -2.61 28.52 -19.09
CA SER A 3 -2.11 27.48 -18.22
C SER A 3 -3.21 26.41 -18.08
N ILE A 4 -2.94 25.18 -18.49
CA ILE A 4 -3.79 24.04 -18.16
C ILE A 4 -3.81 23.97 -16.63
N PRO A 5 -4.98 23.93 -15.98
CA PRO A 5 -5.03 23.74 -14.53
C PRO A 5 -4.21 22.49 -14.17
N GLN A 6 -3.18 22.67 -13.37
CA GLN A 6 -2.43 21.53 -12.83
C GLN A 6 -3.24 20.97 -11.68
N VAL A 7 -3.57 19.70 -11.76
CA VAL A 7 -4.16 18.91 -10.66
C VAL A 7 -3.01 18.14 -10.02
N ALA A 8 -2.80 18.34 -8.75
CA ALA A 8 -1.90 17.49 -7.98
C ALA A 8 -2.67 16.21 -7.59
N LEU A 9 -2.17 15.07 -8.03
CA LEU A 9 -2.72 13.75 -7.67
C LEU A 9 -1.97 13.22 -6.46
N SER A 10 -2.68 12.50 -5.60
CA SER A 10 -2.14 11.95 -4.35
C SER A 10 -1.63 10.51 -4.47
N GLY A 11 -1.78 9.87 -5.63
CA GLY A 11 -1.41 8.46 -5.81
C GLY A 11 -1.40 8.05 -7.28
N ALA A 12 -1.45 6.75 -7.53
CA ALA A 12 -1.50 6.17 -8.85
C ALA A 12 -2.82 6.51 -9.57
N VAL A 13 -2.82 6.30 -10.85
CA VAL A 13 -3.96 6.57 -11.72
C VAL A 13 -4.52 5.28 -12.31
N ALA A 14 -5.83 5.20 -12.46
CA ALA A 14 -6.50 4.13 -13.19
C ALA A 14 -6.87 4.61 -14.61
N GLY A 15 -6.72 3.72 -15.58
CA GLY A 15 -7.07 4.01 -16.97
C GLY A 15 -8.07 3.02 -17.53
N ALA A 16 -9.01 3.50 -18.34
CA ALA A 16 -9.94 2.65 -19.05
C ALA A 16 -10.14 3.10 -20.49
N LEU A 17 -10.41 2.13 -21.35
CA LEU A 17 -10.78 2.38 -22.73
C LEU A 17 -12.32 2.43 -22.85
N ASN A 18 -12.86 3.58 -23.18
CA ASN A 18 -14.26 3.73 -23.52
C ASN A 18 -14.58 2.89 -24.78
N THR A 19 -15.82 2.44 -24.93
CA THR A 19 -16.25 1.60 -26.06
C THR A 19 -16.16 2.30 -27.42
N ASP A 20 -16.00 3.62 -27.46
CA ASP A 20 -15.69 4.38 -28.68
C ASP A 20 -14.18 4.48 -29.00
N GLY A 21 -13.33 3.82 -28.21
CA GLY A 21 -11.89 3.76 -28.39
C GLY A 21 -11.12 4.94 -27.79
N ARG A 22 -11.76 5.82 -27.01
CA ARG A 22 -11.08 6.89 -26.27
C ARG A 22 -10.58 6.40 -24.91
N LEU A 23 -9.35 6.70 -24.57
CA LEU A 23 -8.82 6.50 -23.24
C LEU A 23 -9.38 7.56 -22.29
N GLU A 24 -9.66 7.16 -21.06
CA GLU A 24 -10.00 8.02 -19.95
C GLU A 24 -9.16 7.60 -18.73
N ILE A 25 -8.59 8.58 -18.04
CA ILE A 25 -7.69 8.39 -16.89
C ILE A 25 -8.33 9.03 -15.68
N PHE A 26 -8.23 8.36 -14.55
CA PHE A 26 -8.78 8.76 -13.27
C PHE A 26 -7.66 8.80 -12.23
N GLY A 27 -7.70 9.80 -11.36
CA GLY A 27 -6.79 9.90 -10.21
C GLY A 27 -7.45 10.67 -9.08
N VAL A 28 -7.05 10.39 -7.85
CA VAL A 28 -7.50 11.14 -6.68
C VAL A 28 -6.58 12.33 -6.48
N GLY A 29 -7.18 13.51 -6.36
CA GLY A 29 -6.43 14.73 -6.10
C GLY A 29 -6.05 14.89 -4.62
N THR A 30 -5.11 15.77 -4.33
CA THR A 30 -4.76 16.16 -2.95
C THR A 30 -5.92 16.84 -2.21
N ASP A 31 -7.01 17.15 -2.91
CA ASP A 31 -8.29 17.62 -2.38
C ASP A 31 -9.28 16.48 -2.09
N GLU A 32 -8.81 15.22 -2.11
CA GLU A 32 -9.62 14.00 -1.91
C GLU A 32 -10.74 13.81 -2.95
N ALA A 33 -10.74 14.59 -4.03
CA ALA A 33 -11.72 14.44 -5.11
C ALA A 33 -11.20 13.50 -6.20
N LEU A 34 -12.11 12.77 -6.86
CA LEU A 34 -11.79 12.08 -8.10
C LEU A 34 -11.68 13.09 -9.24
N TRP A 35 -10.56 13.08 -9.92
CA TRP A 35 -10.32 13.86 -11.13
C TRP A 35 -10.19 12.95 -12.33
N HIS A 36 -10.63 13.39 -13.49
CA HIS A 36 -10.50 12.63 -14.71
C HIS A 36 -10.13 13.51 -15.90
N ILE A 37 -9.51 12.87 -16.90
CA ILE A 37 -9.11 13.46 -18.18
C ILE A 37 -9.29 12.40 -19.27
N TRP A 38 -9.74 12.78 -20.44
CA TRP A 38 -10.01 11.83 -21.53
C TRP A 38 -9.52 12.32 -22.89
N GLN A 39 -9.26 11.38 -23.77
CA GLN A 39 -9.00 11.68 -25.17
C GLN A 39 -10.25 12.27 -25.82
N THR A 40 -10.10 13.35 -26.60
CA THR A 40 -11.22 13.97 -27.32
C THR A 40 -11.58 13.27 -28.63
N ALA A 41 -10.68 12.39 -29.13
CA ALA A 41 -10.90 11.50 -30.25
C ALA A 41 -10.19 10.15 -30.00
N PRO A 42 -10.72 9.02 -30.54
CA PRO A 42 -10.08 7.70 -30.40
C PRO A 42 -8.65 7.70 -30.95
N HIS A 43 -7.74 7.05 -30.20
CA HIS A 43 -6.34 6.85 -30.56
C HIS A 43 -5.53 8.14 -30.82
N ALA A 44 -6.06 9.31 -30.48
CA ALA A 44 -5.41 10.58 -30.74
C ALA A 44 -5.72 11.63 -29.66
N GLY A 45 -4.78 12.57 -29.50
CA GLY A 45 -5.04 13.82 -28.79
C GLY A 45 -5.86 14.80 -29.65
N PRO A 46 -6.28 15.95 -29.12
CA PRO A 46 -5.89 16.41 -27.78
C PRO A 46 -6.65 15.69 -26.66
N TRP A 47 -6.13 15.85 -25.45
CA TRP A 47 -6.83 15.47 -24.24
C TRP A 47 -7.77 16.62 -23.82
N SER A 48 -8.82 16.28 -23.06
CA SER A 48 -9.67 17.26 -22.40
C SER A 48 -8.87 18.08 -21.36
N ALA A 49 -9.49 19.06 -20.75
CA ALA A 49 -9.00 19.56 -19.46
C ALA A 49 -9.34 18.56 -18.36
N TRP A 50 -8.59 18.57 -17.26
CA TRP A 50 -8.94 17.87 -16.04
C TRP A 50 -10.30 18.36 -15.53
N SER A 51 -11.15 17.45 -15.12
CA SER A 51 -12.47 17.73 -14.55
C SER A 51 -12.65 16.95 -13.26
N SER A 52 -13.18 17.59 -12.23
CA SER A 52 -13.46 16.93 -10.95
C SER A 52 -14.85 16.27 -10.98
N LEU A 53 -14.89 15.07 -10.44
CA LEU A 53 -16.10 14.31 -10.14
C LEU A 53 -16.46 14.36 -8.65
N GLY A 54 -15.71 15.15 -7.85
CA GLY A 54 -15.89 15.22 -6.41
C GLY A 54 -15.55 13.91 -5.71
N GLY A 55 -16.20 13.66 -4.60
CA GLY A 55 -15.93 12.53 -3.71
C GLY A 55 -15.30 13.02 -2.40
N GLY A 56 -14.90 12.16 -1.54
CA GLY A 56 -14.05 12.33 -0.37
C GLY A 56 -13.35 11.01 -0.26
N LEU A 57 -12.25 10.85 -0.99
CA LEU A 57 -11.62 9.57 -1.32
C LEU A 57 -10.26 9.46 -0.64
N THR A 58 -9.98 8.27 -0.12
CA THR A 58 -8.75 7.96 0.63
C THR A 58 -8.01 6.74 0.06
N SER A 59 -8.31 6.34 -1.17
CA SER A 59 -7.65 5.24 -1.87
C SER A 59 -7.43 5.58 -3.33
N GLU A 60 -6.54 4.86 -3.99
CA GLU A 60 -6.45 4.85 -5.44
C GLU A 60 -7.76 4.36 -6.07
N PRO A 61 -8.14 4.88 -7.26
CA PRO A 61 -9.35 4.47 -7.92
C PRO A 61 -9.15 3.18 -8.70
N ALA A 62 -10.17 2.32 -8.73
CA ALA A 62 -10.26 1.21 -9.68
C ALA A 62 -11.37 1.51 -10.70
N VAL A 63 -11.15 1.18 -11.98
CA VAL A 63 -12.11 1.45 -13.04
C VAL A 63 -12.39 0.19 -13.86
N ALA A 64 -13.65 -0.02 -14.21
CA ALA A 64 -14.06 -1.09 -15.09
C ALA A 64 -15.07 -0.61 -16.13
N VAL A 65 -15.16 -1.35 -17.23
CA VAL A 65 -16.18 -1.16 -18.27
C VAL A 65 -17.31 -2.14 -18.01
N ASN A 66 -18.49 -1.63 -17.73
CA ASN A 66 -19.70 -2.45 -17.65
C ASN A 66 -20.03 -3.09 -19.00
N SER A 67 -20.77 -4.20 -18.99
CA SER A 67 -21.16 -4.90 -20.21
C SER A 67 -22.04 -4.08 -21.16
N ASP A 68 -22.61 -2.96 -20.71
CA ASP A 68 -23.33 -1.99 -21.56
C ASP A 68 -22.41 -0.87 -22.09
N GLY A 69 -21.12 -0.92 -21.80
CA GLY A 69 -20.11 0.01 -22.26
C GLY A 69 -19.89 1.25 -21.42
N ARG A 70 -20.56 1.39 -20.26
CA ARG A 70 -20.36 2.50 -19.33
C ARG A 70 -19.15 2.22 -18.42
N LEU A 71 -18.36 3.24 -18.19
CA LEU A 71 -17.31 3.17 -17.16
C LEU A 71 -17.96 3.30 -15.77
N GLU A 72 -17.41 2.56 -14.83
CA GLU A 72 -17.72 2.63 -13.41
C GLU A 72 -16.42 2.66 -12.62
N VAL A 73 -16.30 3.63 -11.69
CA VAL A 73 -15.11 3.87 -10.88
C VAL A 73 -15.44 3.59 -9.42
N PHE A 74 -14.51 2.94 -8.74
CA PHE A 74 -14.61 2.55 -7.35
C PHE A 74 -13.44 3.13 -6.57
N ALA A 75 -13.70 3.61 -5.35
CA ALA A 75 -12.67 4.06 -4.43
C ALA A 75 -13.17 3.97 -2.97
N ARG A 76 -12.25 3.95 -2.02
CA ARG A 76 -12.59 4.03 -0.60
C ARG A 76 -12.89 5.47 -0.21
N GLY A 77 -13.98 5.67 0.51
CA GLY A 77 -14.34 6.96 1.11
C GLY A 77 -13.63 7.23 2.45
N THR A 78 -13.72 8.46 2.94
CA THR A 78 -13.18 8.89 4.24
C THR A 78 -13.79 8.14 5.43
N ASP A 79 -14.95 7.52 5.24
CA ASP A 79 -15.61 6.67 6.25
C ASP A 79 -15.20 5.19 6.15
N GLY A 80 -14.25 4.85 5.26
CA GLY A 80 -13.79 3.49 5.01
C GLY A 80 -14.76 2.64 4.15
N ALA A 81 -15.89 3.20 3.69
CA ALA A 81 -16.81 2.48 2.81
C ALA A 81 -16.31 2.47 1.35
N LEU A 82 -16.69 1.45 0.60
CA LEU A 82 -16.52 1.45 -0.85
C LEU A 82 -17.56 2.39 -1.47
N LEU A 83 -17.08 3.39 -2.18
CA LEU A 83 -17.88 4.32 -2.97
C LEU A 83 -17.77 3.99 -4.45
N HIS A 84 -18.80 4.27 -5.23
CA HIS A 84 -18.75 4.15 -6.68
C HIS A 84 -19.50 5.28 -7.39
N ILE A 85 -19.06 5.53 -8.64
CA ILE A 85 -19.66 6.49 -9.57
C ILE A 85 -19.57 5.93 -10.98
N TRP A 86 -20.58 6.14 -11.83
CA TRP A 86 -20.60 5.58 -13.17
C TRP A 86 -21.08 6.57 -14.22
N GLN A 87 -20.70 6.36 -15.46
CA GLN A 87 -21.25 7.07 -16.60
C GLN A 87 -22.75 6.76 -16.76
N THR A 88 -23.60 7.76 -16.96
CA THR A 88 -25.04 7.54 -17.16
C THR A 88 -25.39 7.07 -18.57
N ALA A 89 -24.46 7.22 -19.52
CA ALA A 89 -24.50 6.65 -20.87
C ALA A 89 -23.07 6.25 -21.29
N PRO A 90 -22.89 5.24 -22.16
CA PRO A 90 -21.58 4.83 -22.65
C PRO A 90 -20.79 6.00 -23.24
N HIS A 91 -19.51 6.07 -22.91
CA HIS A 91 -18.53 7.08 -23.36
C HIS A 91 -18.97 8.56 -23.29
N ALA A 92 -19.97 8.87 -22.50
CA ALA A 92 -20.49 10.24 -22.35
C ALA A 92 -20.91 10.53 -20.91
N GLY A 93 -20.71 11.77 -20.51
CA GLY A 93 -21.33 12.32 -19.29
C GLY A 93 -22.85 12.60 -19.50
N PRO A 94 -23.59 12.93 -18.46
CA PRO A 94 -23.07 13.15 -17.11
C PRO A 94 -22.72 11.86 -16.38
N TRP A 95 -21.92 11.99 -15.32
CA TRP A 95 -21.69 10.93 -14.34
C TRP A 95 -22.87 10.89 -13.34
N SER A 96 -23.07 9.75 -12.72
CA SER A 96 -24.01 9.61 -11.59
C SER A 96 -23.58 10.47 -10.40
N ALA A 97 -24.40 10.54 -9.38
CA ALA A 97 -23.91 10.92 -8.07
C ALA A 97 -23.09 9.76 -7.46
N TRP A 98 -22.16 10.07 -6.56
CA TRP A 98 -21.49 9.07 -5.74
C TRP A 98 -22.51 8.27 -4.92
N SER A 99 -22.34 6.98 -4.86
CA SER A 99 -23.14 6.06 -4.08
C SER A 99 -22.25 5.16 -3.24
N SER A 100 -22.68 4.86 -2.02
CA SER A 100 -21.93 3.97 -1.14
C SER A 100 -22.42 2.53 -1.31
N LEU A 101 -21.49 1.61 -1.43
CA LEU A 101 -21.71 0.17 -1.35
C LEU A 101 -21.43 -0.37 0.06
N GLY A 102 -21.20 0.52 1.03
CA GLY A 102 -20.88 0.16 2.40
C GLY A 102 -19.55 -0.57 2.52
N GLY A 103 -19.45 -1.46 3.48
CA GLY A 103 -18.20 -2.14 3.81
C GLY A 103 -17.35 -1.33 4.79
N ALA A 104 -16.23 -1.92 5.18
CA ALA A 104 -15.18 -1.28 5.97
C ALA A 104 -13.85 -1.79 5.43
N ILE A 105 -13.38 -1.16 4.34
CA ILE A 105 -12.20 -1.61 3.60
C ILE A 105 -10.97 -0.81 4.02
N THR A 106 -9.80 -1.45 3.97
CA THR A 106 -8.51 -0.87 4.42
C THR A 106 -7.43 -0.90 3.34
N SER A 107 -7.73 -1.43 2.15
CA SER A 107 -6.87 -1.34 0.96
C SER A 107 -7.55 -0.53 -0.13
N ASP A 108 -6.84 -0.26 -1.19
CA ASP A 108 -7.45 0.13 -2.46
C ASP A 108 -8.36 -1.00 -2.96
N PRO A 109 -9.47 -0.68 -3.63
CA PRO A 109 -10.30 -1.68 -4.27
C PRO A 109 -9.67 -2.16 -5.57
N THR A 110 -9.89 -3.43 -5.93
CA THR A 110 -9.64 -3.92 -7.28
C THR A 110 -10.93 -4.46 -7.89
N VAL A 111 -11.10 -4.32 -9.19
CA VAL A 111 -12.34 -4.68 -9.88
C VAL A 111 -12.05 -5.60 -11.07
N ALA A 112 -12.88 -6.61 -11.23
CA ALA A 112 -12.87 -7.49 -12.40
C ALA A 112 -14.25 -7.57 -13.04
N VAL A 113 -14.24 -7.89 -14.33
CA VAL A 113 -15.45 -8.24 -15.09
C VAL A 113 -15.53 -9.75 -15.20
N ASN A 114 -16.53 -10.35 -14.57
CA ASN A 114 -16.82 -11.77 -14.76
C ASN A 114 -17.24 -12.06 -16.22
N THR A 115 -17.06 -13.28 -16.68
CA THR A 115 -17.40 -13.66 -18.05
C THR A 115 -18.91 -13.57 -18.39
N ASP A 116 -19.77 -13.44 -17.38
CA ASP A 116 -21.18 -13.14 -17.55
C ASP A 116 -21.48 -11.63 -17.61
N GLY A 117 -20.45 -10.77 -17.58
CA GLY A 117 -20.54 -9.32 -17.68
C GLY A 117 -20.84 -8.59 -16.38
N ARG A 118 -20.87 -9.26 -15.24
CA ARG A 118 -21.02 -8.64 -13.92
C ARG A 118 -19.68 -8.13 -13.40
N LEU A 119 -19.69 -6.95 -12.82
CA LEU A 119 -18.54 -6.46 -12.07
C LEU A 119 -18.47 -7.12 -10.69
N GLU A 120 -17.28 -7.40 -10.25
CA GLU A 120 -16.96 -7.88 -8.92
C GLU A 120 -15.78 -7.11 -8.36
N VAL A 121 -15.93 -6.54 -7.16
CA VAL A 121 -14.94 -5.70 -6.49
C VAL A 121 -14.40 -6.43 -5.28
N PHE A 122 -13.09 -6.34 -5.09
CA PHE A 122 -12.35 -6.98 -4.01
C PHE A 122 -11.59 -5.92 -3.22
N ALA A 123 -11.51 -6.10 -1.90
CA ALA A 123 -10.69 -5.26 -1.03
C ALA A 123 -10.37 -6.00 0.28
N ARG A 124 -9.32 -5.57 0.97
CA ARG A 124 -9.02 -6.01 2.32
C ARG A 124 -9.96 -5.30 3.31
N GLY A 125 -10.54 -6.06 4.24
CA GLY A 125 -11.34 -5.54 5.34
C GLY A 125 -10.50 -5.16 6.56
N THR A 126 -11.14 -4.57 7.57
CA THR A 126 -10.54 -4.22 8.87
C THR A 126 -10.07 -5.43 9.69
N ASP A 127 -10.54 -6.62 9.32
CA ASP A 127 -10.12 -7.91 9.90
C ASP A 127 -8.96 -8.55 9.13
N ASN A 128 -8.36 -7.82 8.17
CA ASN A 128 -7.35 -8.28 7.23
C ASN A 128 -7.78 -9.43 6.32
N ALA A 129 -9.06 -9.81 6.31
CA ALA A 129 -9.59 -10.77 5.35
C ALA A 129 -9.81 -10.11 3.98
N LEU A 130 -9.79 -10.93 2.93
CA LEU A 130 -10.26 -10.53 1.62
C LEU A 130 -11.79 -10.51 1.61
N TRP A 131 -12.38 -9.40 1.23
CA TRP A 131 -13.82 -9.23 1.08
C TRP A 131 -14.17 -8.91 -0.36
N HIS A 132 -15.36 -9.32 -0.81
CA HIS A 132 -15.86 -9.01 -2.13
C HIS A 132 -17.34 -8.67 -2.16
N ILE A 133 -17.72 -7.95 -3.22
CA ILE A 133 -19.08 -7.54 -3.53
C ILE A 133 -19.25 -7.54 -5.05
N TRP A 134 -20.39 -7.97 -5.56
CA TRP A 134 -20.61 -8.10 -7.00
C TRP A 134 -21.98 -7.61 -7.44
N GLN A 135 -22.09 -7.23 -8.71
CA GLN A 135 -23.38 -6.93 -9.34
C GLN A 135 -24.22 -8.20 -9.41
N THR A 136 -25.50 -8.13 -9.01
CA THR A 136 -26.41 -9.30 -9.08
C THR A 136 -26.94 -9.56 -10.49
N ALA A 137 -26.82 -8.56 -11.38
CA ALA A 137 -27.07 -8.67 -12.82
C ALA A 137 -26.07 -7.77 -13.57
N PRO A 138 -25.68 -8.13 -14.84
CA PRO A 138 -24.76 -7.32 -15.63
C PRO A 138 -25.20 -5.87 -15.74
N HIS A 139 -24.27 -4.92 -15.61
CA HIS A 139 -24.44 -3.46 -15.70
C HIS A 139 -25.56 -2.85 -14.89
N ALA A 140 -26.14 -3.56 -13.92
CA ALA A 140 -27.25 -3.10 -13.12
C ALA A 140 -27.13 -3.53 -11.66
N GLY A 141 -27.61 -2.67 -10.77
CA GLY A 141 -27.86 -3.05 -9.38
C GLY A 141 -29.10 -3.96 -9.24
N PRO A 142 -29.38 -4.50 -8.08
CA PRO A 142 -28.62 -4.25 -6.85
C PRO A 142 -27.26 -4.96 -6.83
N TRP A 143 -26.37 -4.48 -5.98
CA TRP A 143 -25.17 -5.19 -5.60
C TRP A 143 -25.50 -6.27 -4.55
N SER A 144 -24.66 -7.30 -4.46
CA SER A 144 -24.77 -8.30 -3.41
C SER A 144 -24.54 -7.69 -2.01
N ALA A 145 -24.72 -8.46 -0.97
CA ALA A 145 -24.09 -8.15 0.30
C ALA A 145 -22.58 -8.43 0.22
N TRP A 146 -21.79 -7.74 1.03
CA TRP A 146 -20.38 -8.06 1.21
C TRP A 146 -20.22 -9.49 1.74
N SER A 147 -19.29 -10.23 1.18
CA SER A 147 -18.96 -11.60 1.56
C SER A 147 -17.47 -11.73 1.80
N SER A 148 -17.08 -12.39 2.88
CA SER A 148 -15.68 -12.65 3.18
C SER A 148 -15.18 -13.89 2.45
N LEU A 149 -14.01 -13.78 1.86
CA LEU A 149 -13.22 -14.90 1.34
C LEU A 149 -12.15 -15.35 2.34
N ALA A 150 -12.25 -14.87 3.58
CA ALA A 150 -11.28 -15.13 4.64
C ALA A 150 -9.84 -14.72 4.24
N GLY A 151 -8.84 -15.45 4.76
CA GLY A 151 -7.43 -15.08 4.55
C GLY A 151 -6.95 -14.10 5.61
N SER A 152 -5.67 -13.76 5.51
CA SER A 152 -5.01 -12.76 6.35
C SER A 152 -3.99 -12.06 5.46
N ILE A 153 -4.45 -11.03 4.75
CA ILE A 153 -3.69 -10.35 3.71
C ILE A 153 -3.18 -8.99 4.21
N THR A 154 -2.04 -8.56 3.69
CA THR A 154 -1.37 -7.30 4.08
C THR A 154 -1.15 -6.35 2.90
N SER A 155 -1.66 -6.69 1.72
CA SER A 155 -1.53 -5.91 0.48
C SER A 155 -2.90 -5.54 -0.08
N THR A 156 -2.93 -4.64 -1.04
CA THR A 156 -4.01 -4.55 -2.03
C THR A 156 -4.08 -5.86 -2.81
N PRO A 157 -5.27 -6.44 -3.05
CA PRO A 157 -5.39 -7.65 -3.86
C PRO A 157 -5.25 -7.34 -5.36
N ALA A 158 -4.58 -8.20 -6.10
CA ALA A 158 -4.58 -8.17 -7.56
C ALA A 158 -5.55 -9.23 -8.11
N VAL A 159 -6.27 -8.91 -9.17
CA VAL A 159 -7.26 -9.81 -9.79
C VAL A 159 -6.96 -10.05 -11.26
N ALA A 160 -7.08 -11.29 -11.69
CA ALA A 160 -7.05 -11.64 -13.11
C ALA A 160 -8.18 -12.59 -13.48
N VAL A 161 -8.52 -12.58 -14.77
CA VAL A 161 -9.44 -13.55 -15.38
C VAL A 161 -8.60 -14.60 -16.09
N ASN A 162 -8.66 -15.83 -15.64
CA ASN A 162 -8.09 -16.98 -16.36
C ASN A 162 -8.79 -17.19 -17.72
N THR A 163 -8.10 -17.81 -18.65
CA THR A 163 -8.67 -18.07 -19.99
C THR A 163 -9.88 -19.01 -19.99
N ASP A 164 -10.12 -19.72 -18.90
CA ASP A 164 -11.35 -20.50 -18.69
C ASP A 164 -12.49 -19.68 -18.05
N GLY A 165 -12.27 -18.39 -17.84
CA GLY A 165 -13.25 -17.43 -17.33
C GLY A 165 -13.36 -17.35 -15.82
N ARG A 166 -12.53 -18.06 -15.06
CA ARG A 166 -12.49 -17.97 -13.60
C ARG A 166 -11.64 -16.79 -13.15
N LEU A 167 -12.12 -16.07 -12.13
CA LEU A 167 -11.31 -15.08 -11.44
C LEU A 167 -10.30 -15.78 -10.53
N GLU A 168 -9.11 -15.21 -10.45
CA GLU A 168 -8.05 -15.59 -9.53
C GLU A 168 -7.49 -14.33 -8.88
N ILE A 169 -7.37 -14.35 -7.55
CA ILE A 169 -6.95 -13.22 -6.72
C ILE A 169 -5.61 -13.56 -6.09
N PHE A 170 -4.73 -12.57 -6.06
CA PHE A 170 -3.39 -12.66 -5.48
C PHE A 170 -3.24 -11.59 -4.41
N ALA A 171 -2.62 -11.94 -3.29
CA ALA A 171 -2.31 -10.98 -2.23
C ALA A 171 -1.11 -11.44 -1.41
N ARG A 172 -0.42 -10.48 -0.78
CA ARG A 172 0.62 -10.77 0.20
C ARG A 172 -0.04 -11.17 1.52
N GLY A 173 0.41 -12.28 2.11
CA GLY A 173 0.02 -12.72 3.44
C GLY A 173 0.84 -12.04 4.55
N THR A 174 0.45 -12.27 5.80
CA THR A 174 1.19 -11.82 7.01
C THR A 174 2.57 -12.48 7.15
N ASP A 175 2.81 -13.57 6.44
CA ASP A 175 4.09 -14.26 6.33
C ASP A 175 4.97 -13.73 5.18
N HIS A 176 4.57 -12.62 4.55
CA HIS A 176 5.17 -12.03 3.36
C HIS A 176 5.19 -12.93 2.12
N ALA A 177 4.54 -14.09 2.15
CA ALA A 177 4.39 -14.93 0.98
C ALA A 177 3.28 -14.39 0.05
N LEU A 178 3.39 -14.70 -1.24
CA LEU A 178 2.27 -14.53 -2.17
C LEU A 178 1.27 -15.66 -1.95
N TRP A 179 0.03 -15.28 -1.71
CA TRP A 179 -1.12 -16.19 -1.58
C TRP A 179 -2.11 -15.96 -2.70
N HIS A 180 -2.82 -17.00 -3.11
CA HIS A 180 -3.88 -16.91 -4.10
C HIS A 180 -5.12 -17.71 -3.75
N ILE A 181 -6.24 -17.30 -4.33
CA ILE A 181 -7.56 -17.94 -4.24
C ILE A 181 -8.27 -17.74 -5.58
N TRP A 182 -9.03 -18.73 -6.03
CA TRP A 182 -9.69 -18.67 -7.33
C TRP A 182 -11.13 -19.21 -7.28
N GLN A 183 -11.94 -18.75 -8.23
CA GLN A 183 -13.27 -19.32 -8.45
C GLN A 183 -13.14 -20.77 -8.93
N THR A 184 -13.94 -21.68 -8.37
CA THR A 184 -13.93 -23.10 -8.82
C THR A 184 -14.73 -23.34 -10.09
N ALA A 185 -15.58 -22.38 -10.50
CA ALA A 185 -16.26 -22.30 -11.77
C ALA A 185 -16.39 -20.83 -12.20
N PRO A 186 -16.42 -20.53 -13.52
CA PRO A 186 -16.57 -19.17 -14.01
C PRO A 186 -17.78 -18.45 -13.40
N HIS A 187 -17.62 -17.20 -13.03
CA HIS A 187 -18.63 -16.29 -12.47
C HIS A 187 -19.51 -16.84 -11.33
N ALA A 188 -19.05 -17.91 -10.67
CA ALA A 188 -19.79 -18.54 -9.59
C ALA A 188 -18.87 -19.05 -8.48
N GLY A 189 -19.37 -19.02 -7.26
CA GLY A 189 -18.75 -19.75 -6.16
C GLY A 189 -19.01 -21.26 -6.26
N PRO A 190 -18.40 -22.09 -5.42
CA PRO A 190 -17.52 -21.65 -4.34
C PRO A 190 -16.14 -21.21 -4.83
N TRP A 191 -15.43 -20.49 -3.97
CA TRP A 191 -14.02 -20.21 -4.13
C TRP A 191 -13.18 -21.38 -3.61
N SER A 192 -11.95 -21.50 -4.08
CA SER A 192 -10.98 -22.46 -3.56
C SER A 192 -10.62 -22.14 -2.10
N ALA A 193 -9.86 -23.00 -1.47
CA ALA A 193 -9.10 -22.59 -0.28
C ALA A 193 -7.94 -21.68 -0.72
N TRP A 194 -7.47 -20.81 0.18
CA TRP A 194 -6.23 -20.07 0.01
C TRP A 194 -5.04 -21.03 -0.13
N SER A 195 -4.17 -20.76 -1.08
CA SER A 195 -2.96 -21.53 -1.33
C SER A 195 -1.76 -20.59 -1.41
N SER A 196 -0.65 -20.95 -0.77
CA SER A 196 0.57 -20.17 -0.82
C SER A 196 1.39 -20.51 -2.07
N LEU A 197 1.90 -19.48 -2.73
CA LEU A 197 2.90 -19.56 -3.79
C LEU A 197 4.32 -19.28 -3.26
N GLY A 198 4.46 -19.14 -1.93
CA GLY A 198 5.73 -18.84 -1.29
C GLY A 198 6.24 -17.45 -1.66
N GLY A 199 7.57 -17.30 -1.67
CA GLY A 199 8.23 -16.01 -1.88
C GLY A 199 8.32 -15.19 -0.59
N GLY A 200 9.10 -14.11 -0.64
CA GLY A 200 9.17 -13.08 0.38
C GLY A 200 8.99 -11.75 -0.34
N ILE A 201 7.75 -11.27 -0.46
CA ILE A 201 7.43 -10.06 -1.21
C ILE A 201 7.18 -8.88 -0.30
N THR A 202 7.58 -7.69 -0.74
CA THR A 202 7.52 -6.43 0.04
C THR A 202 6.65 -5.36 -0.61
N SER A 203 6.10 -5.63 -1.79
CA SER A 203 5.17 -4.74 -2.51
C SER A 203 3.80 -5.39 -2.65
N ASP A 204 2.82 -4.63 -3.12
CA ASP A 204 1.59 -5.18 -3.62
C ASP A 204 1.89 -6.00 -4.89
N PRO A 205 1.23 -7.16 -5.12
CA PRO A 205 1.42 -7.94 -6.33
C PRO A 205 0.66 -7.30 -7.50
N THR A 206 1.22 -7.38 -8.71
CA THR A 206 0.49 -7.14 -9.94
C THR A 206 0.44 -8.40 -10.79
N VAL A 207 -0.62 -8.59 -11.58
CA VAL A 207 -0.84 -9.79 -12.39
C VAL A 207 -1.13 -9.43 -13.83
N ALA A 208 -0.48 -10.13 -14.75
CA ALA A 208 -0.72 -10.01 -16.19
C ALA A 208 -1.13 -11.37 -16.79
N VAL A 209 -1.87 -11.32 -17.90
CA VAL A 209 -2.22 -12.49 -18.69
C VAL A 209 -1.30 -12.55 -19.89
N ASN A 210 -0.44 -13.56 -19.97
CA ASN A 210 0.41 -13.81 -21.12
C ASN A 210 -0.42 -14.10 -22.37
N LYS A 211 0.15 -13.87 -23.53
CA LYS A 211 -0.50 -14.16 -24.83
C LYS A 211 -0.96 -15.61 -24.98
N ASP A 212 -0.31 -16.54 -24.31
CA ASP A 212 -0.67 -17.96 -24.29
C ASP A 212 -1.70 -18.30 -23.21
N GLY A 213 -2.21 -17.30 -22.49
CA GLY A 213 -3.27 -17.44 -21.49
C GLY A 213 -2.80 -17.80 -20.07
N ARG A 214 -1.49 -17.89 -19.84
CA ARG A 214 -0.94 -18.12 -18.51
C ARG A 214 -0.92 -16.82 -17.71
N LEU A 215 -1.29 -16.90 -16.44
CA LEU A 215 -1.10 -15.78 -15.50
C LEU A 215 0.36 -15.69 -15.11
N GLU A 216 0.85 -14.48 -14.95
CA GLU A 216 2.18 -14.15 -14.43
C GLU A 216 2.05 -13.03 -13.42
N VAL A 217 2.59 -13.23 -12.22
CA VAL A 217 2.50 -12.31 -11.09
C VAL A 217 3.88 -11.74 -10.83
N PHE A 218 3.94 -10.44 -10.57
CA PHE A 218 5.14 -9.70 -10.27
C PHE A 218 5.01 -9.05 -8.90
N ALA A 219 6.12 -9.00 -8.16
CA ALA A 219 6.23 -8.27 -6.90
C ALA A 219 7.70 -7.96 -6.59
N ARG A 220 7.93 -6.92 -5.80
CA ARG A 220 9.25 -6.62 -5.24
C ARG A 220 9.59 -7.64 -4.15
N GLY A 221 10.80 -8.16 -4.18
CA GLY A 221 11.36 -9.02 -3.14
C GLY A 221 12.00 -8.23 -2.00
N THR A 222 12.46 -8.94 -0.97
CA THR A 222 13.18 -8.36 0.18
C THR A 222 14.58 -7.82 -0.18
N ASP A 223 15.06 -8.08 -1.39
CA ASP A 223 16.30 -7.60 -1.97
C ASP A 223 16.11 -6.39 -2.91
N ASP A 224 14.91 -5.78 -2.88
CA ASP A 224 14.46 -4.70 -3.76
C ASP A 224 14.50 -5.04 -5.27
N ALA A 225 14.74 -6.29 -5.63
CA ALA A 225 14.61 -6.75 -7.01
C ALA A 225 13.15 -7.04 -7.35
N LEU A 226 12.80 -6.89 -8.63
CA LEU A 226 11.53 -7.38 -9.14
C LEU A 226 11.61 -8.89 -9.34
N TRP A 227 10.68 -9.60 -8.75
CA TRP A 227 10.51 -11.05 -8.87
C TRP A 227 9.20 -11.39 -9.55
N HIS A 228 9.16 -12.54 -10.24
CA HIS A 228 7.96 -13.04 -10.88
C HIS A 228 7.78 -14.55 -10.71
N ILE A 229 6.52 -14.97 -10.82
CA ILE A 229 6.08 -16.37 -10.81
C ILE A 229 4.91 -16.52 -11.80
N TRP A 230 4.85 -17.62 -12.53
CA TRP A 230 3.84 -17.81 -13.57
C TRP A 230 3.24 -19.20 -13.58
N GLN A 231 2.04 -19.31 -14.09
CA GLN A 231 1.41 -20.61 -14.38
C GLN A 231 2.22 -21.35 -15.44
N THR A 232 2.54 -22.62 -15.21
CA THR A 232 3.26 -23.42 -16.23
C THR A 232 2.34 -23.91 -17.36
N VAL A 233 1.03 -23.94 -17.10
CA VAL A 233 -0.05 -24.21 -18.06
C VAL A 233 -1.19 -23.23 -17.79
N PRO A 234 -1.90 -22.71 -18.81
CA PRO A 234 -3.03 -21.81 -18.58
C PRO A 234 -4.05 -22.36 -17.60
N HIS A 235 -4.57 -21.51 -16.72
CA HIS A 235 -5.62 -21.76 -15.71
C HIS A 235 -5.43 -22.99 -14.82
N ALA A 236 -4.20 -23.51 -14.68
CA ALA A 236 -3.90 -24.70 -13.87
C ALA A 236 -2.55 -24.59 -13.13
N ALA A 237 -2.45 -25.30 -12.01
CA ALA A 237 -1.18 -25.59 -11.37
C ALA A 237 -0.43 -26.71 -12.17
N PRO A 238 0.90 -26.83 -12.06
CA PRO A 238 1.72 -26.11 -11.09
C PRO A 238 2.12 -24.70 -11.56
N TRP A 239 2.48 -23.88 -10.59
CA TRP A 239 3.18 -22.63 -10.82
C TRP A 239 4.68 -22.88 -11.00
N SER A 240 5.39 -21.96 -11.63
CA SER A 240 6.85 -21.98 -11.71
C SER A 240 7.49 -21.84 -10.34
N VAL A 241 8.80 -21.90 -10.27
CA VAL A 241 9.55 -21.33 -9.14
C VAL A 241 9.65 -19.83 -9.34
N TRP A 242 9.83 -19.09 -8.25
CA TRP A 242 10.12 -17.67 -8.30
C TRP A 242 11.42 -17.41 -9.06
N ALA A 243 11.42 -16.43 -9.94
CA ALA A 243 12.58 -15.97 -10.69
C ALA A 243 12.73 -14.46 -10.54
N SER A 244 13.97 -13.99 -10.40
CA SER A 244 14.25 -12.55 -10.37
C SER A 244 14.50 -12.05 -11.78
N VAL A 245 13.93 -10.89 -12.10
CA VAL A 245 14.28 -10.09 -13.28
C VAL A 245 15.24 -8.94 -12.91
N GLY A 246 15.75 -8.96 -11.67
CA GLY A 246 16.69 -7.95 -11.16
C GLY A 246 16.03 -6.59 -10.97
N GLY A 247 16.82 -5.53 -11.12
CA GLY A 247 16.42 -4.17 -10.85
C GLY A 247 16.60 -3.81 -9.37
N GLY A 248 16.48 -2.53 -9.07
CA GLY A 248 16.31 -1.99 -7.72
C GLY A 248 15.03 -1.15 -7.78
N VAL A 249 13.90 -1.72 -7.37
CA VAL A 249 12.60 -1.07 -7.48
C VAL A 249 12.10 -0.60 -6.11
N THR A 250 11.46 0.57 -6.08
CA THR A 250 11.03 1.26 -4.85
C THR A 250 9.53 1.54 -4.82
N SER A 251 8.78 1.00 -5.77
CA SER A 251 7.30 1.07 -5.80
C SER A 251 6.71 -0.30 -6.06
N ASP A 252 5.39 -0.40 -5.95
CA ASP A 252 4.64 -1.43 -6.63
C ASP A 252 4.90 -1.36 -8.14
N ALA A 253 4.71 -2.47 -8.82
CA ALA A 253 4.95 -2.57 -10.25
C ALA A 253 3.64 -2.68 -11.01
N GLU A 254 3.58 -2.08 -12.20
CA GLU A 254 2.50 -2.25 -13.15
C GLU A 254 2.94 -3.11 -14.32
N ALA A 255 2.10 -4.05 -14.73
CA ALA A 255 2.44 -5.04 -15.76
C ALA A 255 1.46 -5.08 -16.93
N PRO A 256 1.32 -4.00 -17.71
CA PRO A 256 0.47 -3.98 -18.89
C PRO A 256 0.96 -4.94 -19.98
N VAL A 257 0.03 -5.36 -20.81
CA VAL A 257 0.30 -6.21 -21.99
C VAL A 257 0.24 -5.36 -23.24
N ASN A 258 1.32 -5.35 -24.00
CA ASN A 258 1.41 -4.65 -25.28
C ASN A 258 0.48 -5.29 -26.32
N SER A 259 0.14 -4.55 -27.37
CA SER A 259 -0.74 -5.01 -28.46
C SER A 259 -0.20 -6.24 -29.21
N ASP A 260 1.12 -6.49 -29.16
CA ASP A 260 1.75 -7.70 -29.70
C ASP A 260 1.70 -8.90 -28.74
N GLY A 261 1.22 -8.69 -27.51
CA GLY A 261 1.05 -9.69 -26.47
C GLY A 261 2.27 -9.89 -25.57
N ARG A 262 3.25 -8.99 -25.60
CA ARG A 262 4.36 -8.99 -24.65
C ARG A 262 3.97 -8.24 -23.40
N ILE A 263 4.32 -8.79 -22.25
CA ILE A 263 4.22 -8.08 -20.97
C ILE A 263 5.37 -7.09 -20.89
N GLU A 264 5.07 -5.89 -20.43
CA GLU A 264 6.04 -4.85 -20.08
C GLU A 264 5.76 -4.43 -18.65
N VAL A 265 6.79 -4.37 -17.82
CA VAL A 265 6.64 -4.04 -16.40
C VAL A 265 7.31 -2.70 -16.13
N PHE A 266 6.60 -1.86 -15.41
CA PHE A 266 7.04 -0.52 -15.02
C PHE A 266 7.12 -0.43 -13.51
N ALA A 267 8.16 0.22 -13.00
CA ALA A 267 8.32 0.51 -11.58
C ALA A 267 9.21 1.74 -11.39
N ARG A 268 9.11 2.37 -10.22
CA ARG A 268 10.04 3.40 -9.79
C ARG A 268 11.36 2.74 -9.37
N GLY A 269 12.48 3.25 -9.85
CA GLY A 269 13.81 2.84 -9.44
C GLY A 269 14.31 3.60 -8.21
N THR A 270 15.48 3.18 -7.68
CA THR A 270 16.14 3.81 -6.53
C THR A 270 16.60 5.25 -6.80
N ASP A 271 16.60 5.68 -8.06
CA ASP A 271 16.85 7.06 -8.48
C ASP A 271 15.55 7.87 -8.67
N ASN A 272 14.43 7.31 -8.24
CA ASN A 272 13.07 7.81 -8.42
C ASN A 272 12.64 8.04 -9.89
N ALA A 273 13.41 7.55 -10.85
CA ALA A 273 12.99 7.55 -12.25
C ALA A 273 12.01 6.40 -12.53
N LEU A 274 11.20 6.57 -13.58
CA LEU A 274 10.42 5.47 -14.12
C LEU A 274 11.33 4.52 -14.88
N TRP A 275 11.34 3.25 -14.50
CA TRP A 275 12.08 2.19 -15.15
C TRP A 275 11.13 1.15 -15.73
N HIS A 276 11.55 0.49 -16.79
CA HIS A 276 10.79 -0.59 -17.38
C HIS A 276 11.66 -1.76 -17.85
N ILE A 277 11.02 -2.91 -17.96
CA ILE A 277 11.57 -4.15 -18.50
C ILE A 277 10.45 -4.87 -19.26
N TRP A 278 10.77 -5.56 -20.35
CA TRP A 278 9.75 -6.21 -21.18
C TRP A 278 10.17 -7.59 -21.64
N GLN A 279 9.20 -8.42 -21.92
CA GLN A 279 9.41 -9.70 -22.59
C GLN A 279 9.96 -9.48 -24.00
N THR A 280 11.02 -10.18 -24.40
CA THR A 280 11.59 -10.06 -25.75
C THR A 280 10.79 -10.84 -26.80
N ALA A 281 9.91 -11.76 -26.35
CA ALA A 281 8.91 -12.43 -27.16
C ALA A 281 7.64 -12.67 -26.35
N PRO A 282 6.44 -12.66 -26.97
CA PRO A 282 5.18 -12.85 -26.28
C PRO A 282 5.10 -14.20 -25.56
N GLY A 283 4.61 -14.20 -24.32
CA GLY A 283 4.36 -15.40 -23.51
C GLY A 283 5.60 -16.13 -23.00
N ALA A 284 6.80 -15.59 -23.22
CA ALA A 284 8.04 -16.22 -22.76
C ALA A 284 9.17 -15.20 -22.54
N GLY A 285 10.07 -15.53 -21.64
CA GLY A 285 11.38 -14.90 -21.57
C GLY A 285 12.26 -15.22 -22.78
N PRO A 286 13.43 -14.64 -22.94
CA PRO A 286 14.06 -13.80 -21.90
C PRO A 286 13.45 -12.40 -21.81
N TRP A 287 13.73 -11.75 -20.69
CA TRP A 287 13.42 -10.35 -20.47
C TRP A 287 14.51 -9.45 -21.08
N SER A 288 14.17 -8.23 -21.42
CA SER A 288 15.12 -7.19 -21.81
C SER A 288 16.07 -6.85 -20.64
N ALA A 289 17.04 -5.99 -20.86
CA ALA A 289 17.68 -5.27 -19.75
C ALA A 289 16.69 -4.19 -19.25
N TRP A 290 16.81 -3.81 -17.97
CA TRP A 290 16.15 -2.64 -17.40
C TRP A 290 16.57 -1.38 -18.16
N SER A 291 15.62 -0.52 -18.46
CA SER A 291 15.81 0.75 -19.16
C SER A 291 15.07 1.86 -18.43
N SER A 292 15.75 2.98 -18.20
CA SER A 292 15.12 4.16 -17.60
C SER A 292 14.35 4.96 -18.63
N LEU A 293 13.15 5.35 -18.30
CA LEU A 293 12.34 6.33 -19.04
C LEU A 293 12.55 7.74 -18.49
N ALA A 294 13.48 7.90 -17.54
CA ALA A 294 13.73 9.15 -16.84
C ALA A 294 12.49 9.68 -16.09
N GLY A 295 12.46 10.97 -15.81
CA GLY A 295 11.42 11.58 -14.99
C GLY A 295 11.72 11.43 -13.51
N THR A 296 10.86 11.97 -12.68
CA THR A 296 10.90 11.85 -11.23
C THR A 296 9.51 11.47 -10.75
N LEU A 297 9.38 10.28 -10.20
CA LEU A 297 8.15 9.81 -9.59
C LEU A 297 8.27 10.03 -8.08
N LEU A 298 7.35 10.78 -7.53
CA LEU A 298 7.29 11.05 -6.10
C LEU A 298 6.39 10.00 -5.45
N SER A 299 6.76 9.55 -4.25
CA SER A 299 5.84 8.77 -3.42
C SER A 299 4.79 9.69 -2.82
N PRO A 300 3.58 9.20 -2.54
CA PRO A 300 2.64 9.95 -1.73
C PRO A 300 3.21 10.12 -0.32
N VAL A 301 2.76 11.18 0.35
CA VAL A 301 3.00 11.36 1.79
C VAL A 301 2.29 10.22 2.53
N VAL A 302 3.02 9.47 3.34
CA VAL A 302 2.48 8.32 4.07
C VAL A 302 2.57 8.54 5.57
N TYR A 303 1.46 8.35 6.26
CA TYR A 303 1.35 8.40 7.72
C TYR A 303 0.64 7.16 8.25
N LEU A 304 1.22 6.54 9.27
CA LEU A 304 0.61 5.38 9.93
C LEU A 304 -0.40 5.79 11.01
N GLY A 305 -0.31 7.02 11.51
CA GLY A 305 -1.18 7.53 12.56
C GLY A 305 -0.86 6.96 13.95
N LEU A 306 0.41 6.77 14.24
CA LEU A 306 0.87 6.40 15.58
C LEU A 306 0.46 7.47 16.59
N ASN A 307 -0.36 7.11 17.56
CA ASN A 307 -0.77 8.03 18.65
C ASN A 307 0.23 7.93 19.80
N GLU A 308 1.30 8.72 19.71
CA GLU A 308 2.36 8.73 20.72
C GLU A 308 1.86 9.28 22.06
N GLN A 309 2.06 8.51 23.12
CA GLN A 309 1.73 8.93 24.46
C GLN A 309 2.81 9.88 25.00
N HIS A 310 2.39 10.98 25.64
CA HIS A 310 3.34 11.77 26.42
C HIS A 310 3.92 10.94 27.57
N GLN A 311 5.25 10.98 27.75
CA GLN A 311 5.91 10.23 28.82
C GLN A 311 5.49 10.75 30.20
N GLN A 312 5.17 9.83 31.10
CA GLN A 312 4.63 10.15 32.43
C GLN A 312 5.72 10.51 33.44
N GLN A 313 6.97 10.17 33.21
CA GLN A 313 8.14 10.49 34.02
C GLN A 313 9.29 10.95 33.13
N THR A 314 10.27 11.65 33.71
CA THR A 314 11.37 12.29 32.95
C THR A 314 12.27 11.30 32.22
N GLU A 315 12.37 10.05 32.68
CA GLU A 315 13.21 9.01 32.10
C GLU A 315 12.40 7.96 31.30
N TRP A 316 11.08 8.17 31.04
CA TRP A 316 10.20 7.15 30.50
C TRP A 316 9.91 7.30 28.99
N CYS A 317 10.74 8.01 28.24
CA CYS A 317 10.58 8.13 26.79
C CYS A 317 10.53 6.74 26.12
N TRP A 318 11.44 5.82 26.48
CA TRP A 318 11.49 4.46 25.95
C TRP A 318 10.25 3.61 26.27
N LEU A 319 9.61 3.86 27.42
CA LEU A 319 8.36 3.19 27.80
C LEU A 319 7.15 3.78 27.05
N ALA A 320 7.09 5.11 26.94
CA ALA A 320 6.01 5.79 26.24
C ALA A 320 5.95 5.37 24.78
N THR A 321 7.08 5.43 24.07
CA THR A 321 7.18 5.00 22.67
C THR A 321 6.86 3.51 22.52
N THR A 322 7.36 2.63 23.39
CA THR A 322 7.02 1.21 23.32
C THR A 322 5.53 0.95 23.52
N VAL A 323 4.88 1.61 24.49
CA VAL A 323 3.43 1.44 24.73
C VAL A 323 2.62 2.00 23.56
N SER A 324 3.02 3.12 22.98
CA SER A 324 2.36 3.71 21.82
C SER A 324 2.42 2.78 20.61
N ILE A 325 3.58 2.21 20.32
CA ILE A 325 3.75 1.19 19.26
C ILE A 325 2.92 -0.07 19.55
N THR A 326 2.91 -0.52 20.80
CA THR A 326 2.09 -1.70 21.19
C THR A 326 0.60 -1.45 20.97
N LEU A 327 0.11 -0.26 21.29
CA LEU A 327 -1.30 0.13 21.09
C LEU A 327 -1.62 0.38 19.61
N TYR A 328 -0.66 0.79 18.80
CA TYR A 328 -0.81 0.88 17.36
C TYR A 328 -1.10 -0.49 16.75
N TYR A 329 -0.32 -1.52 17.09
CA TYR A 329 -0.55 -2.88 16.60
C TYR A 329 -1.76 -3.56 17.24
N ASN A 330 -2.01 -3.30 18.51
CA ASN A 330 -3.11 -3.90 19.28
C ASN A 330 -3.79 -2.85 20.17
N PRO A 331 -4.83 -2.16 19.66
CA PRO A 331 -5.55 -1.15 20.45
C PRO A 331 -6.22 -1.66 21.74
N SER A 332 -6.38 -2.99 21.89
CA SER A 332 -6.89 -3.62 23.10
C SER A 332 -5.81 -4.10 24.07
N ALA A 333 -4.54 -3.85 23.77
CA ALA A 333 -3.44 -4.18 24.69
C ALA A 333 -3.62 -3.44 26.05
N THR A 334 -3.27 -4.12 27.11
CA THR A 334 -3.45 -3.58 28.49
C THR A 334 -2.17 -2.98 29.07
N TRP A 335 -1.12 -2.88 28.28
CA TRP A 335 0.13 -2.24 28.70
C TRP A 335 -0.05 -0.75 28.93
N THR A 336 0.50 -0.30 30.05
CA THR A 336 0.67 1.14 30.37
C THR A 336 2.13 1.39 30.64
N GLN A 337 2.57 2.64 30.56
CA GLN A 337 3.97 3.00 30.87
C GLN A 337 4.39 2.49 32.25
N CYS A 338 3.54 2.63 33.26
CA CYS A 338 3.87 2.19 34.61
C CYS A 338 3.87 0.66 34.78
N THR A 339 2.99 -0.08 34.13
CA THR A 339 3.01 -1.54 34.18
C THR A 339 4.20 -2.12 33.44
N LEU A 340 4.58 -1.51 32.32
CA LEU A 340 5.79 -1.86 31.60
C LEU A 340 7.04 -1.52 32.42
N ALA A 341 7.09 -0.34 33.09
CA ALA A 341 8.15 0.03 34.03
C ALA A 341 8.32 -1.01 35.15
N ASN A 342 7.21 -1.46 35.77
CA ASN A 342 7.25 -2.51 36.77
C ASN A 342 7.93 -3.79 36.24
N THR A 343 7.57 -4.21 35.04
CA THR A 343 8.12 -5.42 34.42
C THR A 343 9.60 -5.25 34.08
N MET A 344 9.96 -4.15 33.42
CA MET A 344 11.32 -3.92 32.93
C MET A 344 12.32 -3.65 34.06
N LEU A 345 11.89 -2.94 35.11
CA LEU A 345 12.75 -2.54 36.24
C LEU A 345 12.66 -3.51 37.41
N ASN A 346 11.92 -4.61 37.28
CA ASN A 346 11.63 -5.58 38.34
C ASN A 346 11.09 -4.88 39.63
N GLN A 347 10.11 -4.01 39.42
CA GLN A 347 9.45 -3.25 40.50
C GLN A 347 7.96 -3.63 40.57
N THR A 348 7.28 -3.21 41.62
CA THR A 348 5.83 -3.41 41.78
C THR A 348 5.10 -2.11 42.09
N THR A 349 5.83 -1.00 42.26
CA THR A 349 5.32 0.28 42.77
C THR A 349 5.34 1.40 41.73
N CYS A 350 5.78 1.17 40.51
CA CYS A 350 5.94 2.24 39.52
C CYS A 350 4.60 2.88 39.10
N CYS A 351 3.48 2.17 39.25
CA CYS A 351 2.16 2.76 39.02
C CYS A 351 1.67 3.65 40.19
N THR A 352 2.25 3.54 41.36
CA THR A 352 1.88 4.35 42.53
C THR A 352 2.96 5.35 42.98
N ASN A 353 4.21 5.10 42.57
CA ASN A 353 5.36 5.94 42.90
C ASN A 353 6.37 5.97 41.72
N GLY A 354 5.90 6.37 40.55
CA GLY A 354 6.70 6.43 39.31
C GLY A 354 7.90 7.38 39.39
N THR A 355 7.83 8.41 40.23
CA THR A 355 8.90 9.40 40.43
C THR A 355 10.06 8.88 41.27
N SER A 356 9.92 7.73 41.92
CA SER A 356 11.01 7.17 42.74
C SER A 356 12.24 6.83 41.85
N SER A 357 13.43 6.94 42.45
CA SER A 357 14.66 6.59 41.77
C SER A 357 14.74 5.13 41.34
N ALA A 358 13.90 4.23 41.89
CA ALA A 358 13.80 2.85 41.47
C ALA A 358 12.93 2.67 40.20
N CYS A 359 11.99 3.59 39.94
CA CYS A 359 11.05 3.53 38.83
C CYS A 359 11.37 4.52 37.72
N ASN A 360 11.81 5.73 38.04
CA ASN A 360 12.18 6.74 37.05
C ASN A 360 13.63 6.52 36.58
N GLN A 361 13.81 5.51 35.72
CA GLN A 361 15.08 5.09 35.21
C GLN A 361 15.11 5.14 33.66
N PRO A 362 16.24 5.55 33.07
CA PRO A 362 16.43 5.44 31.64
C PRO A 362 16.51 3.97 31.19
N GLY A 363 16.18 3.70 29.94
CA GLY A 363 16.25 2.38 29.34
C GLY A 363 16.24 2.47 27.82
N TYR A 364 16.29 1.30 27.18
CA TYR A 364 16.29 1.17 25.73
C TYR A 364 15.03 0.44 25.26
N PRO A 365 14.46 0.80 24.10
CA PRO A 365 13.25 0.18 23.56
C PRO A 365 13.36 -1.31 23.22
N ASP A 366 14.55 -1.84 22.92
CA ASP A 366 14.76 -3.22 22.46
C ASP A 366 14.12 -4.29 23.34
N GLN A 367 14.44 -4.26 24.63
CA GLN A 367 13.88 -5.22 25.59
C GLN A 367 12.41 -4.97 25.87
N ALA A 368 11.97 -3.72 25.88
CA ALA A 368 10.58 -3.35 26.08
C ALA A 368 9.71 -3.77 24.89
N LEU A 369 10.13 -3.52 23.67
CA LEU A 369 9.48 -3.99 22.42
C LEU A 369 9.48 -5.51 22.33
N THR A 370 10.58 -6.18 22.73
CA THR A 370 10.62 -7.65 22.83
C THR A 370 9.58 -8.15 23.85
N THR A 371 9.46 -7.50 25.00
CA THR A 371 8.51 -7.87 26.06
C THR A 371 7.06 -7.70 25.63
N THR A 372 6.77 -6.69 24.82
CA THR A 372 5.42 -6.45 24.27
C THR A 372 5.17 -7.22 22.98
N GLY A 373 6.18 -7.91 22.40
CA GLY A 373 6.06 -8.75 21.21
C GLY A 373 6.16 -8.00 19.88
N HIS A 374 6.72 -6.78 19.88
CA HIS A 374 6.76 -5.90 18.71
C HIS A 374 8.17 -5.51 18.25
N LEU A 375 9.21 -6.24 18.64
CA LEU A 375 10.56 -6.03 18.07
C LEU A 375 10.82 -7.04 16.95
N ALA A 376 11.11 -6.55 15.74
CA ALA A 376 11.60 -7.37 14.64
C ALA A 376 13.13 -7.48 14.64
N SER A 377 13.82 -6.34 14.67
CA SER A 377 15.28 -6.28 14.65
C SER A 377 15.78 -4.91 15.12
N THR A 378 17.09 -4.80 15.33
CA THR A 378 17.75 -3.52 15.65
C THR A 378 18.90 -3.26 14.65
N ALA A 379 19.23 -1.98 14.46
CA ALA A 379 20.38 -1.56 13.67
C ALA A 379 21.04 -0.35 14.31
N MET A 380 22.36 -0.35 14.39
CA MET A 380 23.12 0.80 14.88
C MET A 380 23.08 1.96 13.88
N GLY A 381 22.87 3.15 14.39
CA GLY A 381 22.87 4.39 13.62
C GLY A 381 21.59 4.65 12.84
N LYS A 382 21.65 5.70 12.03
CA LYS A 382 20.57 6.15 11.16
C LYS A 382 20.48 5.24 9.92
N PRO A 383 19.32 4.63 9.65
CA PRO A 383 19.12 3.83 8.44
C PRO A 383 19.06 4.73 7.20
N SER A 384 19.09 4.13 6.02
CA SER A 384 18.78 4.87 4.78
C SER A 384 17.32 5.36 4.77
N PHE A 385 17.06 6.44 4.05
CA PHE A 385 15.68 6.94 3.89
C PHE A 385 14.79 5.86 3.25
N GLN A 386 15.32 5.10 2.29
CA GLN A 386 14.60 3.97 1.68
C GLN A 386 14.23 2.89 2.71
N THR A 387 15.07 2.65 3.72
CA THR A 387 14.73 1.72 4.80
C THR A 387 13.54 2.24 5.61
N ILE A 388 13.46 3.55 5.89
CA ILE A 388 12.30 4.15 6.55
C ILE A 388 11.06 4.00 5.68
N ILE A 389 11.11 4.34 4.39
CA ILE A 389 10.01 4.14 3.44
C ILE A 389 9.51 2.69 3.52
N ASN A 390 10.39 1.71 3.37
CA ASN A 390 10.01 0.29 3.36
C ASN A 390 9.33 -0.15 4.67
N GLN A 391 9.73 0.41 5.82
CA GLN A 391 9.08 0.12 7.11
C GLN A 391 7.70 0.75 7.18
N ILE A 392 7.57 2.02 6.82
CA ILE A 392 6.29 2.74 6.87
C ILE A 392 5.29 2.15 5.87
N GLU A 393 5.70 1.82 4.65
CA GLU A 393 4.85 1.14 3.66
C GLU A 393 4.41 -0.27 4.11
N ALA A 394 5.22 -0.94 4.93
CA ALA A 394 4.84 -2.21 5.58
C ALA A 394 3.94 -2.02 6.82
N ALA A 395 3.52 -0.79 7.12
CA ALA A 395 2.77 -0.41 8.33
C ALA A 395 3.55 -0.67 9.63
N HIS A 396 4.87 -0.49 9.60
CA HIS A 396 5.76 -0.70 10.73
C HIS A 396 6.39 0.64 11.17
N PRO A 397 5.92 1.28 12.24
CA PRO A 397 6.59 2.45 12.81
C PRO A 397 7.99 2.08 13.31
N VAL A 398 8.95 3.00 13.19
CA VAL A 398 10.33 2.75 13.62
C VAL A 398 10.60 3.53 14.91
N SER A 399 10.91 2.83 16.01
CA SER A 399 11.40 3.48 17.22
C SER A 399 12.87 3.85 17.06
N ILE A 400 13.24 5.00 17.60
CA ILE A 400 14.55 5.62 17.39
C ILE A 400 15.19 5.89 18.76
N ASN A 401 16.48 5.60 18.90
CA ASN A 401 17.27 6.13 20.00
C ASN A 401 18.20 7.25 19.49
N ILE A 402 18.07 8.44 20.05
CA ILE A 402 18.96 9.56 19.81
C ILE A 402 19.78 9.86 21.06
N GLN A 403 21.02 10.29 20.85
CA GLN A 403 21.93 10.73 21.91
C GLN A 403 22.14 12.24 21.78
N TRP A 404 21.72 13.00 22.81
CA TRP A 404 21.87 14.46 22.80
C TRP A 404 23.34 14.89 22.86
N ASP A 405 23.70 15.94 22.12
CA ASP A 405 25.05 16.53 22.15
C ASP A 405 25.44 17.02 23.57
N GLY A 406 24.45 17.41 24.36
CA GLY A 406 24.59 17.78 25.77
C GLY A 406 24.67 16.59 26.75
N GLY A 407 24.58 15.37 26.26
CA GLY A 407 24.54 14.12 27.04
C GLY A 407 23.10 13.69 27.38
N GLY A 408 22.94 12.39 27.58
CA GLY A 408 21.64 11.73 27.75
C GLY A 408 21.07 11.22 26.42
N GLY A 409 20.10 10.30 26.53
CA GLY A 409 19.40 9.71 25.39
C GLY A 409 17.93 10.07 25.35
N HIS A 410 17.30 9.90 24.20
CA HIS A 410 15.85 10.07 24.02
C HIS A 410 15.33 9.09 22.96
N ASN A 411 14.05 8.71 23.09
CA ASN A 411 13.48 7.68 22.25
C ASN A 411 12.15 8.13 21.63
N PRO A 412 12.18 8.88 20.51
CA PRO A 412 11.00 9.11 19.66
C PRO A 412 10.75 7.92 18.72
N ALA A 413 9.66 7.98 17.94
CA ALA A 413 9.41 7.10 16.82
C ALA A 413 9.22 7.91 15.54
N THR A 414 9.36 7.27 14.37
CA THR A 414 8.83 7.80 13.11
C THR A 414 7.73 6.88 12.60
N ASP A 415 6.65 7.49 12.14
CA ASP A 415 5.46 6.83 11.64
C ASP A 415 5.00 7.35 10.27
N GLY A 416 5.81 8.20 9.65
CA GLY A 416 5.48 8.77 8.35
C GLY A 416 6.70 9.33 7.63
N TYR A 417 6.53 9.54 6.33
CA TYR A 417 7.52 10.18 5.48
C TYR A 417 6.87 10.98 4.35
N ASP A 418 7.65 11.93 3.81
CA ASP A 418 7.33 12.65 2.58
C ASP A 418 8.61 12.74 1.73
N ASP A 419 8.59 12.16 0.54
CA ASP A 419 9.67 12.22 -0.47
C ASP A 419 9.31 13.10 -1.66
N SER A 420 8.30 13.95 -1.54
CA SER A 420 7.89 14.90 -2.58
C SER A 420 8.99 15.90 -2.94
N ASP A 421 9.91 16.19 -2.02
CA ASP A 421 11.18 16.86 -2.30
C ASP A 421 12.35 15.90 -2.03
N ILE A 422 12.84 15.24 -3.07
CA ILE A 422 13.94 14.25 -2.98
C ILE A 422 15.23 14.85 -2.40
N ALA A 423 15.46 16.14 -2.61
CA ALA A 423 16.65 16.81 -2.07
C ALA A 423 16.54 17.01 -0.56
N ASN A 424 15.32 17.17 -0.06
CA ASN A 424 15.02 17.43 1.35
C ASN A 424 13.82 16.56 1.81
N PRO A 425 13.95 15.22 1.78
CA PRO A 425 12.86 14.36 2.20
C PRO A 425 12.61 14.52 3.70
N THR A 426 11.37 14.38 4.11
CA THR A 426 11.00 14.52 5.52
C THR A 426 10.50 13.23 6.14
N ILE A 427 10.57 13.16 7.47
CA ILE A 427 9.99 12.11 8.29
C ILE A 427 9.12 12.75 9.38
N ASP A 428 8.05 12.05 9.75
CA ASP A 428 7.23 12.45 10.87
C ASP A 428 7.73 11.80 12.14
N ILE A 429 8.08 12.65 13.08
CA ILE A 429 8.61 12.26 14.39
C ILE A 429 7.48 12.36 15.41
N GLN A 430 7.20 11.25 16.04
CA GLN A 430 6.31 11.12 17.18
C GLN A 430 7.17 11.11 18.44
N ASP A 431 7.20 12.25 19.13
CA ASP A 431 8.09 12.45 20.28
C ASP A 431 7.32 12.44 21.60
N PRO A 432 7.65 11.54 22.53
CA PRO A 432 6.91 11.39 23.78
C PRO A 432 7.08 12.57 24.75
N TRP A 433 8.01 13.49 24.50
CA TRP A 433 8.22 14.68 25.32
C TRP A 433 7.84 15.98 24.60
N TYR A 434 8.25 16.13 23.35
CA TYR A 434 8.07 17.36 22.58
C TYR A 434 6.81 17.34 21.70
N GLY A 435 6.17 16.17 21.53
CA GLY A 435 5.03 15.99 20.66
C GLY A 435 5.41 15.77 19.20
N PRO A 436 4.40 15.61 18.31
CA PRO A 436 4.62 15.30 16.90
C PRO A 436 5.24 16.48 16.14
N SER A 437 6.11 16.17 15.19
CA SER A 437 6.74 17.16 14.31
C SER A 437 7.25 16.53 13.01
N THR A 438 7.20 17.26 11.91
CA THR A 438 7.84 16.86 10.64
C THR A 438 9.26 17.40 10.63
N GLN A 439 10.24 16.56 10.31
CA GLN A 439 11.66 16.87 10.32
C GLN A 439 12.31 16.54 8.97
N ASP A 440 13.21 17.38 8.50
CA ASP A 440 14.06 17.05 7.35
C ASP A 440 14.93 15.83 7.68
N PHE A 441 14.78 14.77 6.88
CA PHE A 441 15.48 13.51 7.14
C PHE A 441 17.00 13.69 7.13
N ASN A 442 17.55 14.48 6.21
CA ASN A 442 19.00 14.59 6.06
C ASN A 442 19.65 15.21 7.30
N SER A 443 19.00 16.20 7.92
CA SER A 443 19.52 16.95 9.08
C SER A 443 19.05 16.38 10.43
N PHE A 444 17.96 15.63 10.49
CA PHE A 444 17.51 15.03 11.76
C PHE A 444 18.47 13.92 12.21
N PRO A 445 18.83 13.82 13.49
CA PRO A 445 18.45 14.70 14.61
C PRO A 445 19.48 15.79 14.92
N SER A 446 20.46 16.05 14.05
CA SER A 446 21.54 17.01 14.34
C SER A 446 21.07 18.45 14.55
N THR A 447 19.90 18.79 14.00
CA THR A 447 19.25 20.10 14.19
C THR A 447 18.08 20.07 15.18
N TYR A 448 17.73 18.88 15.69
CA TYR A 448 16.56 18.68 16.53
C TYR A 448 16.84 19.08 17.99
N ASN A 449 16.07 20.01 18.53
CA ASN A 449 16.05 20.43 19.95
C ASN A 449 17.44 20.64 20.60
N GLY A 450 18.38 21.21 19.86
CA GLY A 450 19.73 21.51 20.37
C GLY A 450 20.82 20.57 19.88
N GLY A 451 20.48 19.61 19.06
CA GLY A 451 21.39 18.68 18.39
C GLY A 451 21.50 17.33 19.09
N ALA A 452 21.47 16.29 18.28
CA ALA A 452 21.62 14.91 18.71
C ALA A 452 22.25 14.05 17.59
N THR A 453 22.70 12.85 17.95
CA THR A 453 23.12 11.82 17.01
C THR A 453 22.10 10.67 17.02
N TRP A 454 21.70 10.20 15.86
CA TRP A 454 20.89 8.97 15.74
C TRP A 454 21.77 7.78 16.08
N TYR A 455 21.49 7.17 17.23
CA TYR A 455 22.37 6.15 17.80
C TYR A 455 21.95 4.73 17.39
N GLU A 456 20.64 4.43 17.45
CA GLU A 456 20.12 3.10 17.15
C GLU A 456 18.68 3.18 16.64
N SER A 457 18.32 2.23 15.80
CA SER A 457 16.99 2.05 15.23
C SER A 457 16.39 0.71 15.67
N TYR A 458 15.10 0.71 16.02
CA TYR A 458 14.37 -0.49 16.42
C TYR A 458 13.21 -0.68 15.44
N PHE A 459 13.34 -1.69 14.59
CA PHE A 459 12.33 -2.04 13.61
C PHE A 459 11.25 -2.91 14.26
N THR A 460 10.00 -2.61 13.96
CA THR A 460 8.84 -3.22 14.65
C THR A 460 8.05 -4.16 13.75
N ILE A 461 7.19 -5.00 14.36
CA ILE A 461 6.29 -5.95 13.69
C ILE A 461 4.96 -6.01 14.42
#